data_7aabdb12bb710f35843d3f98d757311b
#
_entry.id   7aabdb12bb710f35843d3f98d757311b
#
_cell.length_a   1.000
_cell.length_b   1.000
_cell.length_c   1.000
_cell.angle_alpha   90.00
_cell.angle_beta   90.00
_cell.angle_gamma   90.00
#
_symmetry.space_group_name_H-M   'P 1'
#
loop_
_entity.id
_entity.type
_entity.pdbx_description
1 polymer ?
#
loop_
_entity_poly.entity_id
_entity_poly.type
_entity_poly.pdbx_seq_one_letter_code
_entity_poly.pdbx_strand_id
1 'polypeptide(L)'
;EDGDGEEKPKKRKRKTKVKEPVVYLIPEVEKKTSTFKGRLGYACLNTILRALKPDSIFCSRTCRIDTINKNGLDHAKQLGLQNIRDLYKIIEWNEANKIRFMRMSSEMFPFSSHPKYGYDLSYADAELKAAGALAKKLGHRLTLHPGQFTQIGSPKEAVVDASIRELEYHCEIMDRMELDQDSVMIIHMGGVYGDKESTLNRFRVNYTERLSESIKRRLVLENDELCYNLDDLMPICDELNIPIVVDYHHDWISPHSSHNPSTSPHPPPFRTDLALPAFIPPPTWTRKGIRVKQHLSEPRPGAVSVMEKRAHADRCKTLPDALPDDIDLMIEAKDKEQAVFHLYRIYSLEEVISENLRPE
;
A
#
# COMPACT_ATOMS: atom_id res chain seq x y z
N GLU A 1 -39.87 -33.27 52.95
CA GLU A 1 -38.71 -32.37 53.29
C GLU A 1 -38.38 -31.58 52.06
N ASP A 2 -38.53 -30.30 52.24
CA ASP A 2 -38.56 -29.26 51.24
C ASP A 2 -37.18 -29.01 50.61
N GLY A 3 -37.10 -28.92 49.29
CA GLY A 3 -35.92 -28.54 48.52
C GLY A 3 -36.18 -27.23 47.83
N ASP A 4 -35.72 -26.13 48.43
CA ASP A 4 -35.70 -24.79 47.90
C ASP A 4 -34.90 -24.69 46.60
N GLY A 5 -35.57 -24.47 45.49
CA GLY A 5 -34.98 -24.18 44.20
C GLY A 5 -34.76 -22.67 44.05
N GLU A 6 -33.54 -22.18 44.28
CA GLU A 6 -33.17 -20.79 43.97
C GLU A 6 -33.22 -20.52 42.46
N GLU A 7 -34.21 -19.72 42.04
CA GLU A 7 -34.27 -19.16 40.68
C GLU A 7 -33.18 -18.10 40.48
N LYS A 8 -32.19 -18.36 39.60
CA LYS A 8 -31.17 -17.40 39.22
C LYS A 8 -31.80 -16.22 38.49
N PRO A 9 -31.45 -14.95 38.84
CA PRO A 9 -32.08 -13.78 38.24
C PRO A 9 -31.79 -13.68 36.74
N LYS A 10 -32.82 -13.55 35.90
CA LYS A 10 -32.77 -13.34 34.45
C LYS A 10 -32.02 -12.03 34.15
N LYS A 11 -30.87 -12.12 33.46
CA LYS A 11 -30.12 -10.95 32.98
C LYS A 11 -31.01 -10.08 32.09
N ARG A 12 -31.32 -8.86 32.52
CA ARG A 12 -32.01 -7.83 31.73
C ARG A 12 -31.24 -7.59 30.43
N LYS A 13 -31.85 -7.87 29.29
CA LYS A 13 -31.32 -7.47 27.97
C LYS A 13 -31.21 -5.94 27.94
N ARG A 14 -29.99 -5.43 27.87
CA ARG A 14 -29.72 -4.01 27.64
C ARG A 14 -30.32 -3.65 26.28
N LYS A 15 -31.32 -2.76 26.25
CA LYS A 15 -31.81 -2.15 25.00
C LYS A 15 -30.64 -1.41 24.36
N THR A 16 -30.23 -1.83 23.16
CA THR A 16 -29.26 -1.11 22.34
C THR A 16 -29.91 0.22 21.97
N LYS A 17 -29.42 1.32 22.51
CA LYS A 17 -29.80 2.66 22.03
C LYS A 17 -29.33 2.77 20.58
N VAL A 18 -30.24 2.99 19.65
CA VAL A 18 -29.91 3.39 18.28
C VAL A 18 -29.17 4.71 18.42
N LYS A 19 -27.88 4.72 18.06
CA LYS A 19 -27.10 5.95 18.04
C LYS A 19 -27.56 6.76 16.84
N GLU A 20 -27.92 8.01 17.06
CA GLU A 20 -28.16 8.95 15.99
C GLU A 20 -26.93 9.05 15.09
N PRO A 21 -27.09 9.21 13.76
CA PRO A 21 -25.94 9.37 12.86
C PRO A 21 -25.16 10.61 13.26
N VAL A 22 -23.83 10.46 13.39
CA VAL A 22 -22.94 11.57 13.69
C VAL A 22 -22.83 12.45 12.45
N VAL A 23 -23.23 13.70 12.56
CA VAL A 23 -23.04 14.70 11.52
C VAL A 23 -21.67 15.37 11.76
N TYR A 24 -20.79 15.24 10.78
CA TYR A 24 -19.47 15.86 10.82
C TYR A 24 -19.50 17.24 10.16
N LEU A 25 -18.94 18.24 10.83
CA LEU A 25 -18.63 19.52 10.20
C LEU A 25 -17.34 19.38 9.41
N ILE A 26 -17.46 19.43 8.09
CA ILE A 26 -16.31 19.32 7.18
C ILE A 26 -15.93 20.71 6.69
N PRO A 27 -14.72 21.21 6.99
CA PRO A 27 -14.26 22.51 6.52
C PRO A 27 -14.21 22.58 4.99
N GLU A 28 -14.44 23.77 4.45
CA GLU A 28 -14.14 24.04 3.03
C GLU A 28 -12.65 23.91 2.74
N VAL A 29 -12.32 23.58 1.51
CA VAL A 29 -10.95 23.47 1.04
C VAL A 29 -10.62 24.60 0.05
N GLU A 30 -9.39 25.08 0.11
CA GLU A 30 -8.87 25.97 -0.91
C GLU A 30 -8.75 25.20 -2.23
N LYS A 31 -9.32 25.74 -3.30
CA LYS A 31 -9.31 25.12 -4.62
C LYS A 31 -8.00 25.38 -5.33
N LYS A 32 -7.47 24.36 -5.95
CA LYS A 32 -6.27 24.40 -6.80
C LYS A 32 -6.58 23.82 -8.18
N THR A 33 -5.75 24.12 -9.15
CA THR A 33 -5.84 23.56 -10.50
C THR A 33 -4.78 22.49 -10.72
N SER A 34 -5.10 21.49 -11.53
CA SER A 34 -4.15 20.45 -11.97
C SER A 34 -4.56 19.95 -13.34
N THR A 35 -3.58 19.52 -14.13
CA THR A 35 -3.81 18.78 -15.40
C THR A 35 -3.94 17.28 -15.19
N PHE A 36 -3.76 16.80 -13.97
CA PHE A 36 -3.78 15.39 -13.61
C PHE A 36 -5.13 14.73 -13.96
N LYS A 37 -5.07 13.62 -14.69
CA LYS A 37 -6.23 12.80 -15.10
C LYS A 37 -6.06 11.33 -14.73
N GLY A 38 -5.00 11.00 -13.98
CA GLY A 38 -4.73 9.65 -13.51
C GLY A 38 -5.64 9.24 -12.35
N ARG A 39 -5.39 8.08 -11.80
CA ARG A 39 -6.13 7.57 -10.65
C ARG A 39 -5.39 7.88 -9.35
N LEU A 40 -6.09 8.38 -8.35
CA LEU A 40 -5.60 8.41 -6.97
C LEU A 40 -6.02 7.15 -6.24
N GLY A 41 -5.14 6.62 -5.39
CA GLY A 41 -5.42 5.44 -4.59
C GLY A 41 -4.88 5.57 -3.17
N TYR A 42 -5.27 4.65 -2.30
CA TYR A 42 -4.80 4.58 -0.92
C TYR A 42 -4.34 3.16 -0.55
N ALA A 43 -3.67 3.03 0.61
CA ALA A 43 -3.01 1.80 1.01
C ALA A 43 -3.74 1.04 2.11
N CYS A 44 -4.00 -0.25 1.90
CA CYS A 44 -4.26 -1.32 2.84
C CYS A 44 -5.57 -1.25 3.63
N LEU A 45 -5.97 -0.09 4.14
CA LEU A 45 -7.07 0.07 5.08
C LEU A 45 -8.01 1.19 4.64
N ASN A 46 -9.33 0.92 4.68
CA ASN A 46 -10.37 1.93 4.57
C ASN A 46 -10.87 2.27 5.97
N THR A 47 -10.77 3.54 6.37
CA THR A 47 -11.06 3.95 7.75
C THR A 47 -12.55 3.89 8.07
N ILE A 48 -13.42 4.22 7.12
CA ILE A 48 -14.87 4.15 7.27
C ILE A 48 -15.33 2.70 7.45
N LEU A 49 -14.92 1.84 6.54
CA LEU A 49 -15.29 0.42 6.55
C LEU A 49 -14.72 -0.29 7.79
N ARG A 50 -13.51 0.06 8.19
CA ARG A 50 -12.89 -0.46 9.41
C ARG A 50 -13.64 -0.06 10.67
N ALA A 51 -14.26 1.11 10.69
CA ALA A 51 -15.00 1.63 11.85
C ALA A 51 -16.40 1.05 12.00
N LEU A 52 -16.92 0.33 11.00
CA LEU A 52 -18.25 -0.27 11.06
C LEU A 52 -18.41 -1.20 12.27
N LYS A 53 -19.60 -1.16 12.87
CA LYS A 53 -19.99 -2.02 14.00
C LYS A 53 -21.36 -2.63 13.74
N PRO A 54 -21.59 -3.91 14.05
CA PRO A 54 -20.65 -4.87 14.67
C PRO A 54 -19.59 -5.43 13.70
N ASP A 55 -19.86 -5.38 12.38
CA ASP A 55 -19.10 -6.09 11.36
C ASP A 55 -18.14 -5.13 10.63
N SER A 56 -16.94 -5.00 11.17
CA SER A 56 -15.83 -4.21 10.61
C SER A 56 -15.28 -4.89 9.35
N ILE A 57 -15.07 -4.12 8.27
CA ILE A 57 -14.57 -4.60 6.97
C ILE A 57 -13.11 -4.17 6.80
N PHE A 58 -12.20 -5.13 6.66
CA PHE A 58 -10.75 -4.89 6.45
C PHE A 58 -10.02 -6.18 6.08
N CYS A 59 -8.82 -6.09 5.50
CA CYS A 59 -8.09 -7.19 4.87
C CYS A 59 -6.81 -7.62 5.59
N SER A 60 -6.66 -7.29 6.88
CA SER A 60 -5.43 -7.57 7.65
C SER A 60 -5.72 -8.29 8.98
N ARG A 61 -6.73 -9.18 9.00
CA ARG A 61 -6.94 -10.05 10.16
C ARG A 61 -5.80 -11.04 10.24
N THR A 62 -5.27 -11.18 11.44
CA THR A 62 -4.17 -12.10 11.73
C THR A 62 -4.37 -12.76 13.10
N CYS A 63 -3.49 -13.68 13.46
CA CYS A 63 -3.46 -14.32 14.76
C CYS A 63 -2.03 -14.50 15.25
N ARG A 64 -1.87 -14.94 16.48
CA ARG A 64 -0.57 -15.32 17.05
C ARG A 64 -0.25 -16.79 16.78
N ILE A 65 1.02 -17.16 16.78
CA ILE A 65 1.48 -18.55 16.67
C ILE A 65 0.80 -19.44 17.72
N ASP A 66 0.67 -18.97 18.96
CA ASP A 66 -0.02 -19.70 20.03
C ASP A 66 -1.48 -20.02 19.68
N THR A 67 -2.14 -19.15 18.92
CA THR A 67 -3.51 -19.39 18.44
C THR A 67 -3.53 -20.53 17.43
N ILE A 68 -2.54 -20.57 16.50
CA ILE A 68 -2.39 -21.67 15.55
C ILE A 68 -2.11 -22.98 16.27
N ASN A 69 -1.19 -22.97 17.23
CA ASN A 69 -0.86 -24.17 18.02
C ASN A 69 -2.06 -24.71 18.79
N LYS A 70 -2.98 -23.83 19.23
CA LYS A 70 -4.18 -24.21 19.99
C LYS A 70 -5.35 -24.61 19.10
N ASN A 71 -5.59 -23.86 18.02
CA ASN A 71 -6.81 -23.97 17.22
C ASN A 71 -6.57 -24.63 15.83
N GLY A 72 -5.32 -24.93 15.50
CA GLY A 72 -4.94 -25.47 14.19
C GLY A 72 -4.72 -24.39 13.12
N LEU A 73 -4.09 -24.81 12.02
CA LEU A 73 -3.78 -23.92 10.88
C LEU A 73 -5.04 -23.42 10.15
N ASP A 74 -6.13 -24.18 10.21
CA ASP A 74 -7.41 -23.79 9.61
C ASP A 74 -7.95 -22.47 10.17
N HIS A 75 -7.63 -22.16 11.43
CA HIS A 75 -7.98 -20.85 11.99
C HIS A 75 -7.32 -19.70 11.21
N ALA A 76 -6.03 -19.80 10.88
CA ALA A 76 -5.34 -18.79 10.06
C ALA A 76 -5.91 -18.73 8.64
N LYS A 77 -6.23 -19.87 8.02
CA LYS A 77 -6.86 -19.95 6.71
C LYS A 77 -8.24 -19.28 6.69
N GLN A 78 -9.06 -19.46 7.72
CA GLN A 78 -10.37 -18.78 7.83
C GLN A 78 -10.23 -17.27 7.94
N LEU A 79 -9.19 -16.75 8.63
CA LEU A 79 -8.90 -15.32 8.65
C LEU A 79 -8.54 -14.80 7.25
N GLY A 80 -7.75 -15.57 6.47
CA GLY A 80 -7.45 -15.26 5.08
C GLY A 80 -8.70 -15.20 4.21
N LEU A 81 -9.61 -16.19 4.33
CA LEU A 81 -10.90 -16.16 3.61
C LEU A 81 -11.73 -14.94 3.97
N GLN A 82 -11.78 -14.56 5.24
CA GLN A 82 -12.50 -13.37 5.65
C GLN A 82 -11.87 -12.09 5.08
N ASN A 83 -10.54 -12.02 5.03
CA ASN A 83 -9.82 -10.89 4.45
C ASN A 83 -10.12 -10.73 2.96
N ILE A 84 -10.13 -11.81 2.18
CA ILE A 84 -10.46 -11.71 0.74
C ILE A 84 -11.93 -11.40 0.49
N ARG A 85 -12.86 -11.92 1.29
CA ARG A 85 -14.28 -11.55 1.23
C ARG A 85 -14.50 -10.08 1.55
N ASP A 86 -13.73 -9.54 2.47
CA ASP A 86 -13.79 -8.11 2.78
C ASP A 86 -13.12 -7.26 1.71
N LEU A 87 -12.07 -7.73 1.03
CA LEU A 87 -11.51 -7.06 -0.15
C LEU A 87 -12.56 -6.85 -1.23
N TYR A 88 -13.39 -7.86 -1.49
CA TYR A 88 -14.50 -7.75 -2.44
C TYR A 88 -15.42 -6.55 -2.10
N LYS A 89 -15.82 -6.43 -0.83
CA LYS A 89 -16.65 -5.31 -0.35
C LYS A 89 -15.93 -3.95 -0.43
N ILE A 90 -14.61 -3.95 -0.20
CA ILE A 90 -13.79 -2.72 -0.32
C ILE A 90 -13.75 -2.27 -1.80
N ILE A 91 -13.62 -3.19 -2.75
CA ILE A 91 -13.65 -2.87 -4.18
C ILE A 91 -15.01 -2.25 -4.57
N GLU A 92 -16.13 -2.82 -4.11
CA GLU A 92 -17.47 -2.27 -4.36
C GLU A 92 -17.61 -0.86 -3.75
N TRP A 93 -17.16 -0.67 -2.52
CA TRP A 93 -17.17 0.64 -1.86
C TRP A 93 -16.28 1.67 -2.59
N ASN A 94 -15.09 1.25 -2.99
CA ASN A 94 -14.16 2.09 -3.74
C ASN A 94 -14.75 2.53 -5.09
N GLU A 95 -15.44 1.63 -5.81
CA GLU A 95 -16.13 1.97 -7.07
C GLU A 95 -17.22 3.02 -6.84
N ALA A 96 -18.04 2.84 -5.81
CA ALA A 96 -19.08 3.81 -5.44
C ALA A 96 -18.52 5.20 -5.12
N ASN A 97 -17.27 5.27 -4.68
CA ASN A 97 -16.54 6.49 -4.32
C ASN A 97 -15.48 6.92 -5.36
N LYS A 98 -15.49 6.36 -6.56
CA LYS A 98 -14.59 6.70 -7.68
C LYS A 98 -13.09 6.46 -7.40
N ILE A 99 -12.76 5.61 -6.44
CA ILE A 99 -11.36 5.25 -6.12
C ILE A 99 -11.04 3.92 -6.80
N ARG A 100 -10.49 3.95 -8.02
CA ARG A 100 -10.20 2.76 -8.83
C ARG A 100 -8.74 2.30 -8.78
N PHE A 101 -8.04 2.66 -7.70
CA PHE A 101 -6.66 2.27 -7.45
C PHE A 101 -6.47 2.02 -5.96
N MET A 102 -5.89 0.86 -5.59
CA MET A 102 -5.68 0.50 -4.18
C MET A 102 -4.45 -0.41 -4.04
N ARG A 103 -3.69 -0.21 -2.96
CA ARG A 103 -2.71 -1.18 -2.48
C ARG A 103 -3.38 -2.12 -1.48
N MET A 104 -3.42 -3.41 -1.82
CA MET A 104 -3.92 -4.45 -0.92
C MET A 104 -2.98 -4.64 0.28
N SER A 105 -3.48 -5.20 1.36
CA SER A 105 -2.66 -5.57 2.50
C SER A 105 -1.76 -6.77 2.16
N SER A 106 -0.47 -6.67 2.45
CA SER A 106 0.48 -7.79 2.32
C SER A 106 0.20 -8.92 3.32
N GLU A 107 -0.49 -8.62 4.42
CA GLU A 107 -0.84 -9.58 5.48
C GLU A 107 -2.20 -10.25 5.28
N MET A 108 -2.68 -10.31 4.03
CA MET A 108 -4.03 -10.81 3.73
C MET A 108 -4.20 -12.28 4.11
N PHE A 109 -3.18 -13.10 3.97
CA PHE A 109 -3.20 -14.52 4.35
C PHE A 109 -2.15 -14.78 5.44
N PRO A 110 -2.56 -14.77 6.73
CA PRO A 110 -1.63 -14.89 7.85
C PRO A 110 -0.77 -16.15 7.77
N PHE A 111 0.54 -16.00 7.93
CA PHE A 111 1.52 -17.08 7.93
C PHE A 111 1.70 -17.84 6.62
N SER A 112 1.09 -17.46 5.49
CA SER A 112 1.22 -18.21 4.24
C SER A 112 2.67 -18.39 3.79
N SER A 113 3.52 -17.34 3.91
CA SER A 113 4.96 -17.40 3.60
C SER A 113 5.83 -17.96 4.72
N HIS A 114 5.26 -18.33 5.89
CA HIS A 114 6.03 -18.74 7.06
C HIS A 114 6.66 -20.13 6.86
N PRO A 115 7.97 -20.34 7.16
CA PRO A 115 8.66 -21.59 6.83
C PRO A 115 8.07 -22.84 7.49
N LYS A 116 7.44 -22.72 8.67
CA LYS A 116 6.83 -23.85 9.41
C LYS A 116 5.31 -23.93 9.24
N TYR A 117 4.63 -22.80 9.17
CA TYR A 117 3.15 -22.73 9.17
C TYR A 117 2.61 -22.29 7.80
N GLY A 118 3.48 -22.19 6.78
CA GLY A 118 3.11 -21.81 5.43
C GLY A 118 2.11 -22.77 4.81
N TYR A 119 1.31 -22.27 3.89
CA TYR A 119 0.29 -22.99 3.14
C TYR A 119 0.04 -22.31 1.80
N ASP A 120 -0.36 -23.07 0.80
CA ASP A 120 -0.80 -22.53 -0.48
C ASP A 120 -2.22 -21.94 -0.38
N LEU A 121 -2.58 -21.10 -1.36
CA LEU A 121 -3.86 -20.39 -1.37
C LEU A 121 -4.95 -21.09 -2.19
N SER A 122 -4.76 -22.34 -2.61
CA SER A 122 -5.73 -23.09 -3.44
C SER A 122 -7.11 -23.20 -2.79
N TYR A 123 -7.17 -23.27 -1.46
CA TYR A 123 -8.42 -23.33 -0.71
C TYR A 123 -9.27 -22.05 -0.81
N ALA A 124 -8.66 -20.91 -1.19
CA ALA A 124 -9.31 -19.61 -1.34
C ALA A 124 -9.50 -19.21 -2.83
N ASP A 125 -9.28 -20.13 -3.76
CA ASP A 125 -9.25 -19.87 -5.21
C ASP A 125 -10.56 -19.22 -5.70
N ALA A 126 -11.70 -19.69 -5.23
CA ALA A 126 -12.99 -19.15 -5.61
C ALA A 126 -13.18 -17.69 -5.21
N GLU A 127 -12.83 -17.34 -3.97
CA GLU A 127 -12.92 -15.98 -3.45
C GLU A 127 -11.89 -15.05 -4.11
N LEU A 128 -10.67 -15.54 -4.35
CA LEU A 128 -9.62 -14.77 -5.05
C LEU A 128 -10.05 -14.45 -6.48
N LYS A 129 -10.54 -15.43 -7.25
CA LYS A 129 -11.07 -15.24 -8.60
C LYS A 129 -12.24 -14.27 -8.62
N ALA A 130 -13.18 -14.39 -7.67
CA ALA A 130 -14.33 -13.49 -7.60
C ALA A 130 -13.90 -12.04 -7.38
N ALA A 131 -12.96 -11.77 -6.46
CA ALA A 131 -12.45 -10.44 -6.19
C ALA A 131 -11.67 -9.88 -7.39
N GLY A 132 -10.84 -10.69 -8.04
CA GLY A 132 -10.09 -10.32 -9.23
C GLY A 132 -11.01 -10.02 -10.43
N ALA A 133 -12.03 -10.84 -10.67
CA ALA A 133 -13.04 -10.61 -11.70
C ALA A 133 -13.82 -9.31 -11.48
N LEU A 134 -14.18 -9.02 -10.22
CA LEU A 134 -14.82 -7.75 -9.87
C LEU A 134 -13.90 -6.56 -10.15
N ALA A 135 -12.64 -6.62 -9.70
CA ALA A 135 -11.66 -5.56 -9.93
C ALA A 135 -11.49 -5.29 -11.43
N LYS A 136 -11.33 -6.35 -12.22
CA LYS A 136 -11.19 -6.26 -13.68
C LYS A 136 -12.45 -5.66 -14.34
N LYS A 137 -13.63 -6.14 -13.96
CA LYS A 137 -14.92 -5.64 -14.48
C LYS A 137 -15.09 -4.14 -14.26
N LEU A 138 -14.63 -3.64 -13.10
CA LEU A 138 -14.77 -2.24 -12.70
C LEU A 138 -13.55 -1.36 -13.08
N GLY A 139 -12.53 -1.94 -13.71
CA GLY A 139 -11.32 -1.22 -14.11
C GLY A 139 -10.44 -0.80 -12.93
N HIS A 140 -10.48 -1.53 -11.80
CA HIS A 140 -9.63 -1.27 -10.65
C HIS A 140 -8.23 -1.83 -10.85
N ARG A 141 -7.23 -1.05 -10.47
CA ARG A 141 -5.84 -1.51 -10.33
C ARG A 141 -5.57 -1.84 -8.87
N LEU A 142 -5.13 -3.08 -8.62
CA LEU A 142 -4.74 -3.54 -7.29
C LEU A 142 -3.25 -3.84 -7.30
N THR A 143 -2.52 -3.40 -6.27
CA THR A 143 -1.08 -3.61 -6.13
C THR A 143 -0.76 -4.15 -4.74
N LEU A 144 0.46 -4.67 -4.56
CA LEU A 144 0.97 -5.14 -3.27
C LEU A 144 2.31 -4.47 -2.96
N HIS A 145 2.63 -4.38 -1.68
CA HIS A 145 3.92 -3.87 -1.20
C HIS A 145 4.41 -4.77 -0.07
N PRO A 146 5.20 -5.82 -0.40
CA PRO A 146 5.84 -6.68 0.59
C PRO A 146 6.55 -5.89 1.67
N GLY A 147 6.58 -6.43 2.89
CA GLY A 147 7.13 -5.72 4.04
C GLY A 147 8.64 -5.44 3.93
N GLN A 148 9.13 -4.53 4.74
CA GLN A 148 10.52 -4.05 4.76
C GLN A 148 11.60 -5.14 4.96
N PHE A 149 11.20 -6.33 5.42
CA PHE A 149 12.10 -7.46 5.59
C PHE A 149 12.32 -8.28 4.32
N THR A 150 11.62 -7.94 3.23
CA THR A 150 11.81 -8.52 1.90
C THR A 150 13.03 -7.87 1.26
N GLN A 151 14.20 -8.50 1.42
CA GLN A 151 15.50 -7.91 1.09
C GLN A 151 16.33 -8.86 0.20
N ILE A 152 16.17 -8.76 -1.11
CA ILE A 152 16.83 -9.60 -2.11
C ILE A 152 18.35 -9.36 -2.16
N GLY A 153 18.82 -8.15 -1.82
CA GLY A 153 20.24 -7.79 -1.74
C GLY A 153 20.95 -8.19 -0.44
N SER A 154 20.28 -8.89 0.48
CA SER A 154 20.86 -9.27 1.78
C SER A 154 22.09 -10.17 1.62
N PRO A 155 23.14 -9.99 2.46
CA PRO A 155 24.27 -10.93 2.51
C PRO A 155 23.94 -12.24 3.24
N LYS A 156 22.77 -12.33 3.87
CA LYS A 156 22.31 -13.51 4.61
C LYS A 156 21.39 -14.34 3.74
N GLU A 157 21.81 -15.54 3.37
CA GLU A 157 21.08 -16.47 2.53
C GLU A 157 19.64 -16.72 3.06
N ALA A 158 19.50 -16.97 4.36
CA ALA A 158 18.19 -17.21 4.98
C ALA A 158 17.22 -16.01 4.85
N VAL A 159 17.72 -14.78 4.75
CA VAL A 159 16.91 -13.58 4.51
C VAL A 159 16.46 -13.53 3.05
N VAL A 160 17.36 -13.88 2.13
CA VAL A 160 17.03 -13.95 0.69
C VAL A 160 15.97 -15.05 0.45
N ASP A 161 16.15 -16.24 1.03
CA ASP A 161 15.17 -17.33 0.95
C ASP A 161 13.79 -16.92 1.49
N ALA A 162 13.76 -16.25 2.64
CA ALA A 162 12.51 -15.76 3.22
C ALA A 162 11.87 -14.69 2.33
N SER A 163 12.69 -13.82 1.72
CA SER A 163 12.22 -12.79 0.79
C SER A 163 11.62 -13.39 -0.48
N ILE A 164 12.24 -14.43 -1.04
CA ILE A 164 11.72 -15.13 -2.22
C ILE A 164 10.37 -15.77 -1.89
N ARG A 165 10.25 -16.49 -0.77
CA ARG A 165 8.95 -17.06 -0.34
C ARG A 165 7.87 -15.99 -0.16
N GLU A 166 8.24 -14.83 0.37
CA GLU A 166 7.31 -13.70 0.54
C GLU A 166 6.84 -13.17 -0.83
N LEU A 167 7.75 -13.04 -1.79
CA LEU A 167 7.41 -12.60 -3.15
C LEU A 167 6.57 -13.65 -3.90
N GLU A 168 6.88 -14.94 -3.76
CA GLU A 168 6.06 -16.02 -4.34
C GLU A 168 4.63 -16.00 -3.77
N TYR A 169 4.49 -15.83 -2.47
CA TYR A 169 3.18 -15.68 -1.83
C TYR A 169 2.37 -14.50 -2.41
N HIS A 170 3.01 -13.35 -2.62
CA HIS A 170 2.34 -12.19 -3.22
C HIS A 170 1.97 -12.42 -4.69
N CYS A 171 2.83 -13.12 -5.44
CA CYS A 171 2.51 -13.55 -6.80
C CYS A 171 1.31 -14.49 -6.81
N GLU A 172 1.27 -15.48 -5.90
CA GLU A 172 0.17 -16.43 -5.82
C GLU A 172 -1.18 -15.73 -5.60
N ILE A 173 -1.25 -14.70 -4.73
CA ILE A 173 -2.47 -13.90 -4.56
C ILE A 173 -2.91 -13.31 -5.90
N MET A 174 -2.01 -12.59 -6.58
CA MET A 174 -2.34 -11.87 -7.81
C MET A 174 -2.63 -12.81 -8.98
N ASP A 175 -1.92 -13.92 -9.09
CA ASP A 175 -2.11 -14.91 -10.15
C ASP A 175 -3.44 -15.66 -9.97
N ARG A 176 -3.82 -16.04 -8.74
CA ARG A 176 -5.14 -16.63 -8.44
C ARG A 176 -6.30 -15.64 -8.61
N MET A 177 -6.06 -14.36 -8.40
CA MET A 177 -7.01 -13.29 -8.73
C MET A 177 -7.09 -13.03 -10.24
N GLU A 178 -6.23 -13.65 -11.06
CA GLU A 178 -6.13 -13.43 -12.50
C GLU A 178 -5.87 -11.96 -12.87
N LEU A 179 -5.13 -11.24 -12.01
CA LEU A 179 -4.75 -9.85 -12.24
C LEU A 179 -3.66 -9.78 -13.31
N ASP A 180 -3.75 -8.74 -14.14
CA ASP A 180 -2.76 -8.48 -15.19
C ASP A 180 -1.41 -7.98 -14.64
N GLN A 181 -0.48 -7.65 -15.53
CA GLN A 181 0.86 -7.17 -15.19
C GLN A 181 0.87 -5.74 -14.61
N ASP A 182 -0.20 -4.96 -14.74
CA ASP A 182 -0.35 -3.65 -14.08
C ASP A 182 -0.46 -3.79 -12.56
N SER A 183 -0.80 -4.98 -12.09
CA SER A 183 -0.79 -5.35 -10.67
C SER A 183 0.63 -5.72 -10.24
N VAL A 184 1.37 -4.72 -9.80
CA VAL A 184 2.79 -4.82 -9.44
C VAL A 184 3.01 -5.07 -7.95
N MET A 185 4.19 -5.61 -7.63
CA MET A 185 4.74 -5.71 -6.26
C MET A 185 5.86 -4.69 -6.10
N ILE A 186 5.72 -3.81 -5.12
CA ILE A 186 6.71 -2.78 -4.81
C ILE A 186 7.61 -3.28 -3.69
N ILE A 187 8.93 -3.19 -3.85
CA ILE A 187 9.88 -3.38 -2.75
C ILE A 187 10.93 -2.27 -2.75
N HIS A 188 11.54 -2.04 -1.58
CA HIS A 188 12.77 -1.27 -1.48
C HIS A 188 13.98 -2.17 -1.71
N MET A 189 15.12 -1.56 -2.08
CA MET A 189 16.38 -2.31 -2.23
C MET A 189 16.83 -2.96 -0.91
N GLY A 190 16.46 -2.35 0.22
CA GLY A 190 16.81 -2.82 1.57
C GLY A 190 18.01 -2.10 2.16
N GLY A 191 18.75 -2.77 3.05
CA GLY A 191 19.91 -2.18 3.73
C GLY A 191 21.15 -2.09 2.85
N VAL A 192 22.06 -1.17 3.19
CA VAL A 192 23.35 -0.99 2.52
C VAL A 192 24.35 -2.12 2.86
N TYR A 193 24.22 -2.71 4.04
CA TYR A 193 25.10 -3.80 4.53
C TYR A 193 26.61 -3.49 4.44
N GLY A 194 26.96 -2.22 4.71
CA GLY A 194 28.34 -1.74 4.70
C GLY A 194 28.87 -1.27 3.35
N ASP A 195 28.35 -1.81 2.24
CA ASP A 195 28.72 -1.41 0.88
C ASP A 195 27.55 -1.52 -0.10
N LYS A 196 27.17 -0.39 -0.69
CA LYS A 196 26.08 -0.29 -1.66
C LYS A 196 26.34 -1.13 -2.91
N GLU A 197 27.54 -1.04 -3.48
CA GLU A 197 27.87 -1.73 -4.73
C GLU A 197 27.76 -3.24 -4.59
N SER A 198 28.33 -3.78 -3.52
CA SER A 198 28.20 -5.20 -3.20
C SER A 198 26.74 -5.62 -3.00
N THR A 199 25.91 -4.76 -2.42
CA THR A 199 24.48 -5.05 -2.23
C THR A 199 23.73 -5.04 -3.55
N LEU A 200 23.99 -4.07 -4.42
CA LEU A 200 23.43 -4.02 -5.78
C LEU A 200 23.84 -5.23 -6.60
N ASN A 201 25.11 -5.67 -6.47
CA ASN A 201 25.60 -6.89 -7.12
C ASN A 201 24.87 -8.15 -6.62
N ARG A 202 24.70 -8.31 -5.31
CA ARG A 202 23.91 -9.44 -4.75
C ARG A 202 22.46 -9.40 -5.23
N PHE A 203 21.85 -8.23 -5.25
CA PHE A 203 20.50 -8.07 -5.80
C PHE A 203 20.44 -8.52 -7.26
N ARG A 204 21.39 -8.06 -8.11
CA ARG A 204 21.48 -8.43 -9.53
C ARG A 204 21.55 -9.95 -9.72
N VAL A 205 22.45 -10.61 -8.98
CA VAL A 205 22.62 -12.07 -9.04
C VAL A 205 21.33 -12.77 -8.60
N ASN A 206 20.79 -12.43 -7.43
CA ASN A 206 19.59 -13.06 -6.90
C ASN A 206 18.37 -12.82 -7.80
N TYR A 207 18.21 -11.61 -8.35
CA TYR A 207 17.15 -11.30 -9.30
C TYR A 207 17.25 -12.17 -10.55
N THR A 208 18.43 -12.29 -11.12
CA THR A 208 18.65 -13.00 -12.38
C THR A 208 18.51 -14.51 -12.21
N GLU A 209 19.15 -15.07 -11.17
CA GLU A 209 19.33 -16.51 -11.03
C GLU A 209 18.26 -17.21 -10.17
N ARG A 210 17.60 -16.46 -9.26
CA ARG A 210 16.76 -17.08 -8.23
C ARG A 210 15.29 -16.68 -8.27
N LEU A 211 14.97 -15.49 -8.83
CA LEU A 211 13.57 -15.08 -8.91
C LEU A 211 12.88 -15.75 -10.08
N SER A 212 11.65 -16.22 -9.84
CA SER A 212 10.78 -16.77 -10.90
C SER A 212 10.32 -15.68 -11.87
N GLU A 213 9.92 -16.09 -13.07
CA GLU A 213 9.37 -15.16 -14.06
C GLU A 213 8.08 -14.50 -13.59
N SER A 214 7.28 -15.16 -12.72
CA SER A 214 6.10 -14.55 -12.10
C SER A 214 6.49 -13.37 -11.22
N ILE A 215 7.55 -13.50 -10.41
CA ILE A 215 8.08 -12.40 -9.61
C ILE A 215 8.64 -11.29 -10.51
N LYS A 216 9.55 -11.62 -11.44
CA LYS A 216 10.20 -10.64 -12.34
C LYS A 216 9.20 -9.82 -13.15
N ARG A 217 8.11 -10.43 -13.55
CA ARG A 217 7.03 -9.77 -14.29
C ARG A 217 6.37 -8.65 -13.48
N ARG A 218 6.22 -8.83 -12.18
CA ARG A 218 5.46 -7.94 -11.27
C ARG A 218 6.32 -7.03 -10.41
N LEU A 219 7.61 -7.35 -10.23
CA LEU A 219 8.48 -6.63 -9.31
C LEU A 219 8.84 -5.25 -9.84
N VAL A 220 8.71 -4.26 -8.97
CA VAL A 220 9.17 -2.89 -9.18
C VAL A 220 9.94 -2.41 -7.94
N LEU A 221 10.90 -1.53 -8.14
CA LEU A 221 11.69 -0.93 -7.06
C LEU A 221 11.21 0.48 -6.76
N GLU A 222 11.29 0.86 -5.49
CA GLU A 222 10.98 2.19 -4.99
C GLU A 222 12.21 2.81 -4.36
N ASN A 223 12.46 4.11 -4.62
CA ASN A 223 13.48 4.86 -3.91
C ASN A 223 13.12 4.97 -2.43
N ASP A 224 14.12 5.05 -1.57
CA ASP A 224 13.92 5.25 -0.15
C ASP A 224 14.68 6.48 0.37
N GLU A 225 14.30 6.94 1.54
CA GLU A 225 14.81 8.17 2.14
C GLU A 225 16.11 7.96 2.95
N LEU A 226 16.65 6.72 3.02
CA LEU A 226 17.79 6.37 3.86
C LEU A 226 18.96 5.78 3.08
N CYS A 227 18.70 4.83 2.21
CA CYS A 227 19.74 3.97 1.65
C CYS A 227 19.92 4.14 0.14
N TYR A 228 18.82 4.18 -0.62
CA TYR A 228 18.89 4.14 -2.08
C TYR A 228 17.95 5.19 -2.70
N ASN A 229 18.52 6.29 -3.16
CA ASN A 229 17.80 7.28 -3.94
C ASN A 229 17.67 6.87 -5.42
N LEU A 230 17.11 7.75 -6.26
CA LEU A 230 16.91 7.45 -7.68
C LEU A 230 18.23 7.25 -8.45
N ASP A 231 19.31 7.98 -8.11
CA ASP A 231 20.60 7.81 -8.77
C ASP A 231 21.20 6.42 -8.52
N ASP A 232 21.00 5.87 -7.34
CA ASP A 232 21.44 4.53 -6.98
C ASP A 232 20.65 3.43 -7.74
N LEU A 233 19.33 3.65 -7.93
CA LEU A 233 18.41 2.63 -8.48
C LEU A 233 18.34 2.66 -10.01
N MET A 234 18.44 3.83 -10.64
CA MET A 234 18.24 3.95 -12.09
C MET A 234 19.15 3.02 -12.91
N PRO A 235 20.46 2.91 -12.63
CA PRO A 235 21.35 2.05 -13.43
C PRO A 235 20.96 0.57 -13.38
N ILE A 236 20.70 0.03 -12.20
CA ILE A 236 20.33 -1.38 -12.05
C ILE A 236 18.92 -1.67 -12.58
N CYS A 237 18.00 -0.73 -12.43
CA CYS A 237 16.66 -0.86 -12.95
C CYS A 237 16.63 -0.82 -14.50
N ASP A 238 17.47 0.01 -15.10
CA ASP A 238 17.62 0.04 -16.56
C ASP A 238 18.23 -1.25 -17.10
N GLU A 239 19.28 -1.74 -16.46
CA GLU A 239 19.97 -3.00 -16.78
C GLU A 239 19.03 -4.21 -16.71
N LEU A 240 18.27 -4.34 -15.62
CA LEU A 240 17.41 -5.49 -15.36
C LEU A 240 15.97 -5.30 -15.87
N ASN A 241 15.68 -4.16 -16.52
CA ASN A 241 14.35 -3.77 -16.96
C ASN A 241 13.29 -3.83 -15.83
N ILE A 242 13.64 -3.28 -14.66
CA ILE A 242 12.74 -3.17 -13.51
C ILE A 242 12.16 -1.76 -13.47
N PRO A 243 10.81 -1.58 -13.46
CA PRO A 243 10.22 -0.26 -13.31
C PRO A 243 10.54 0.36 -11.96
N ILE A 244 10.73 1.69 -11.93
CA ILE A 244 10.96 2.44 -10.69
C ILE A 244 9.67 3.18 -10.32
N VAL A 245 9.20 2.92 -9.10
CA VAL A 245 8.22 3.77 -8.42
C VAL A 245 8.97 4.94 -7.80
N VAL A 246 8.64 6.15 -8.19
CA VAL A 246 9.13 7.35 -7.53
C VAL A 246 8.20 7.66 -6.36
N ASP A 247 8.75 7.61 -5.14
CA ASP A 247 8.12 8.25 -3.99
C ASP A 247 8.70 9.67 -3.89
N TYR A 248 7.83 10.66 -4.11
CA TYR A 248 8.20 12.07 -4.12
C TYR A 248 8.66 12.58 -2.76
N HIS A 249 8.13 12.02 -1.68
CA HIS A 249 8.52 12.40 -0.33
C HIS A 249 9.90 11.84 0.03
N HIS A 250 10.18 10.59 -0.36
CA HIS A 250 11.50 9.99 -0.19
C HIS A 250 12.57 10.76 -0.99
N ASP A 251 12.26 11.14 -2.23
CA ASP A 251 13.16 11.96 -3.05
C ASP A 251 13.37 13.36 -2.46
N TRP A 252 12.34 13.94 -1.85
CA TRP A 252 12.47 15.22 -1.15
C TRP A 252 13.41 15.14 0.08
N ILE A 253 13.43 13.99 0.80
CA ILE A 253 14.31 13.78 1.96
C ILE A 253 15.73 13.43 1.52
N SER A 254 15.89 12.57 0.51
CA SER A 254 17.16 12.10 -0.06
C SER A 254 17.18 12.33 -1.58
N PRO A 255 17.40 13.60 -2.01
CA PRO A 255 17.24 13.96 -3.41
C PRO A 255 18.33 13.35 -4.29
N HIS A 256 17.93 13.02 -5.51
CA HIS A 256 18.86 12.62 -6.56
C HIS A 256 19.61 13.83 -7.16
N SER A 257 20.71 13.59 -7.88
CA SER A 257 21.68 14.62 -8.29
C SER A 257 21.10 15.73 -9.17
N SER A 258 20.12 15.45 -10.02
CA SER A 258 19.47 16.49 -10.84
C SER A 258 18.57 17.45 -10.04
N HIS A 259 18.22 17.07 -8.81
CA HIS A 259 17.46 17.90 -7.87
C HIS A 259 18.33 18.49 -6.73
N ASN A 260 19.66 18.36 -6.83
CA ASN A 260 20.55 18.80 -5.75
C ASN A 260 20.52 20.33 -5.61
N PRO A 261 20.01 20.89 -4.50
CA PRO A 261 19.98 22.32 -4.23
C PRO A 261 21.36 22.90 -3.87
N SER A 262 22.45 22.12 -3.96
CA SER A 262 23.81 22.57 -3.61
C SER A 262 24.39 23.63 -4.54
N THR A 263 23.67 24.03 -5.59
CA THR A 263 23.97 25.25 -6.36
C THR A 263 23.30 26.50 -5.81
N SER A 264 22.47 26.38 -4.76
CA SER A 264 21.89 27.52 -4.04
C SER A 264 22.58 27.70 -2.69
N PRO A 265 23.14 28.87 -2.35
CA PRO A 265 23.82 29.11 -1.08
C PRO A 265 22.91 29.09 0.17
N HIS A 266 21.62 28.86 -0.02
CA HIS A 266 20.66 28.64 1.06
C HIS A 266 19.81 27.42 0.69
N PRO A 267 19.74 26.35 1.55
CA PRO A 267 18.70 25.36 1.39
C PRO A 267 17.37 26.13 1.40
N PRO A 268 16.48 25.93 0.41
CA PRO A 268 15.24 26.64 0.41
C PRO A 268 14.54 26.39 1.74
N PRO A 269 13.93 27.44 2.36
CA PRO A 269 13.06 27.22 3.50
C PRO A 269 12.04 26.19 3.06
N PHE A 270 11.67 25.26 3.95
CA PHE A 270 10.68 24.24 3.74
C PHE A 270 9.72 24.63 2.62
N ARG A 271 9.90 24.04 1.43
CA ARG A 271 8.92 24.23 0.39
C ARG A 271 7.67 23.54 0.88
N THR A 272 6.72 24.31 1.36
CA THR A 272 5.33 23.88 1.51
C THR A 272 4.71 23.53 0.16
N ASP A 273 5.37 23.91 -0.92
CA ASP A 273 5.05 23.62 -2.29
C ASP A 273 5.95 22.47 -2.72
N LEU A 274 5.38 21.26 -2.81
CA LEU A 274 5.99 20.12 -3.51
C LEU A 274 5.99 20.38 -5.03
N ALA A 275 6.53 21.54 -5.43
CA ALA A 275 6.91 21.82 -6.81
C ALA A 275 8.13 20.95 -7.16
N LEU A 276 7.94 19.63 -7.10
CA LEU A 276 8.88 18.70 -7.71
C LEU A 276 8.63 18.76 -9.21
N PRO A 277 9.64 19.12 -10.03
CA PRO A 277 9.50 18.97 -11.46
C PRO A 277 9.07 17.54 -11.74
N ALA A 278 8.12 17.35 -12.64
CA ALA A 278 7.64 16.02 -12.99
C ALA A 278 8.84 15.15 -13.33
N PHE A 279 9.11 14.17 -12.49
CA PHE A 279 10.06 13.15 -12.84
C PHE A 279 9.46 12.32 -13.97
N ILE A 280 10.06 12.39 -15.16
CA ILE A 280 9.67 11.56 -16.27
C ILE A 280 10.05 10.12 -15.88
N PRO A 281 9.07 9.22 -15.74
CA PRO A 281 9.36 7.86 -15.34
C PRO A 281 10.36 7.22 -16.30
N PRO A 282 11.31 6.43 -15.81
CA PRO A 282 12.23 5.71 -16.67
C PRO A 282 11.49 4.87 -17.72
N PRO A 283 12.05 4.68 -18.91
CA PRO A 283 11.42 3.92 -20.00
C PRO A 283 11.13 2.44 -19.63
N THR A 284 11.58 1.98 -18.45
CA THR A 284 11.32 0.64 -17.94
C THR A 284 9.82 0.32 -17.79
N TRP A 285 8.98 1.30 -17.45
CA TRP A 285 7.53 1.12 -17.42
C TRP A 285 6.96 0.83 -18.82
N THR A 286 7.32 1.66 -19.79
CA THR A 286 6.86 1.51 -21.19
C THR A 286 7.44 0.29 -21.87
N ARG A 287 8.70 -0.07 -21.59
CA ARG A 287 9.33 -1.31 -22.10
C ARG A 287 8.61 -2.58 -21.61
N LYS A 288 8.05 -2.55 -20.40
CA LYS A 288 7.21 -3.65 -19.89
C LYS A 288 5.75 -3.55 -20.31
N GLY A 289 5.32 -2.46 -20.94
CA GLY A 289 3.93 -2.22 -21.29
C GLY A 289 3.01 -2.08 -20.06
N ILE A 290 3.55 -1.59 -18.96
CA ILE A 290 2.84 -1.41 -17.68
C ILE A 290 2.55 0.08 -17.49
N ARG A 291 1.33 0.39 -17.01
CA ARG A 291 0.95 1.76 -16.64
C ARG A 291 1.81 2.26 -15.49
N VAL A 292 2.30 3.49 -15.61
CA VAL A 292 3.15 4.12 -14.60
C VAL A 292 2.41 4.25 -13.28
N LYS A 293 3.12 3.99 -12.19
CA LYS A 293 2.65 4.18 -10.81
C LYS A 293 3.73 4.91 -10.02
N GLN A 294 3.31 5.88 -9.22
CA GLN A 294 4.18 6.63 -8.30
C GLN A 294 3.54 6.73 -6.93
N HIS A 295 4.32 7.14 -5.92
CA HIS A 295 3.86 7.37 -4.56
C HIS A 295 3.94 8.85 -4.18
N LEU A 296 2.97 9.29 -3.39
CA LEU A 296 2.93 10.63 -2.82
C LEU A 296 2.60 10.55 -1.34
N SER A 297 3.44 11.16 -0.54
CA SER A 297 3.16 11.50 0.83
C SER A 297 3.70 12.89 1.16
N GLU A 298 3.31 13.44 2.29
CA GLU A 298 3.83 14.71 2.81
C GLU A 298 4.32 14.49 4.24
N PRO A 299 5.34 15.25 4.71
CA PRO A 299 5.75 15.21 6.10
C PRO A 299 4.65 15.79 6.99
N ARG A 300 4.64 15.39 8.25
CA ARG A 300 3.74 16.01 9.24
C ARG A 300 4.03 17.51 9.35
N PRO A 301 2.99 18.35 9.50
CA PRO A 301 3.18 19.76 9.76
C PRO A 301 4.10 19.98 10.97
N GLY A 302 5.07 20.89 10.83
CA GLY A 302 6.03 21.22 11.90
C GLY A 302 7.19 20.24 12.07
N ALA A 303 7.35 19.25 11.19
CA ALA A 303 8.50 18.34 11.22
C ALA A 303 9.81 19.09 10.91
N VAL A 304 10.80 19.00 11.82
CA VAL A 304 12.10 19.69 11.72
C VAL A 304 13.23 18.69 11.52
N SER A 305 13.34 17.67 12.36
CA SER A 305 14.37 16.66 12.26
C SER A 305 14.12 15.70 11.09
N VAL A 306 15.17 15.05 10.61
CA VAL A 306 15.05 14.03 9.54
C VAL A 306 14.06 12.93 9.95
N MET A 307 14.10 12.49 11.20
CA MET A 307 13.19 11.46 11.71
C MET A 307 11.73 11.90 11.72
N GLU A 308 11.45 13.17 12.07
CA GLU A 308 10.09 13.72 12.02
C GLU A 308 9.62 13.86 10.58
N LYS A 309 10.50 14.29 9.67
CA LYS A 309 10.21 14.43 8.24
C LYS A 309 9.78 13.13 7.59
N ARG A 310 10.28 11.98 8.05
CA ARG A 310 9.90 10.64 7.56
C ARG A 310 8.47 10.23 7.96
N ALA A 311 7.89 10.87 8.96
CA ALA A 311 6.54 10.54 9.40
C ALA A 311 5.49 11.18 8.47
N HIS A 312 4.70 10.34 7.81
CA HIS A 312 3.65 10.80 6.89
C HIS A 312 2.58 11.61 7.62
N ALA A 313 2.12 12.68 6.98
CA ALA A 313 0.98 13.48 7.40
C ALA A 313 -0.32 12.66 7.35
N ASP A 314 -1.37 13.18 7.98
CA ASP A 314 -2.68 12.56 7.93
C ASP A 314 -3.28 12.71 6.53
N ARG A 315 -3.04 13.85 5.84
CA ARG A 315 -3.48 14.11 4.46
C ARG A 315 -2.39 14.78 3.63
N CYS A 316 -2.46 14.58 2.31
CA CYS A 316 -1.69 15.37 1.35
C CYS A 316 -2.53 16.57 0.88
N LYS A 317 -1.87 17.69 0.63
CA LYS A 317 -2.51 18.97 0.24
C LYS A 317 -2.11 19.43 -1.17
N THR A 318 -1.09 18.80 -1.74
CA THR A 318 -0.53 19.22 -3.03
C THR A 318 -0.21 18.04 -3.90
N LEU A 319 -0.67 18.07 -5.16
CA LEU A 319 -0.19 17.18 -6.21
C LEU A 319 1.10 17.74 -6.79
N PRO A 320 2.08 16.89 -7.17
CA PRO A 320 3.24 17.34 -7.92
C PRO A 320 2.86 18.06 -9.21
N ASP A 321 3.62 19.10 -9.57
CA ASP A 321 3.38 19.83 -10.80
C ASP A 321 3.70 18.97 -12.03
N ALA A 322 2.95 19.18 -13.12
CA ALA A 322 3.17 18.55 -14.42
C ALA A 322 3.26 17.00 -14.39
N LEU A 323 2.46 16.33 -13.53
CA LEU A 323 2.31 14.88 -13.59
C LEU A 323 1.81 14.46 -14.98
N PRO A 324 2.32 13.34 -15.53
CA PRO A 324 1.73 12.73 -16.72
C PRO A 324 0.23 12.45 -16.51
N ASP A 325 -0.57 12.68 -17.55
CA ASP A 325 -2.04 12.60 -17.47
C ASP A 325 -2.57 11.21 -17.06
N ASP A 326 -1.80 10.16 -17.32
CA ASP A 326 -2.26 8.77 -17.26
C ASP A 326 -1.60 7.92 -16.16
N ILE A 327 -0.89 8.55 -15.21
CA ILE A 327 -0.26 7.79 -14.12
C ILE A 327 -1.26 7.46 -13.01
N ASP A 328 -0.94 6.40 -12.24
CA ASP A 328 -1.62 6.09 -11.00
C ASP A 328 -0.78 6.60 -9.81
N LEU A 329 -1.38 7.37 -8.93
CA LEU A 329 -0.70 7.96 -7.78
C LEU A 329 -1.24 7.38 -6.47
N MET A 330 -0.37 6.66 -5.76
CA MET A 330 -0.67 6.10 -4.45
C MET A 330 -0.45 7.17 -3.37
N ILE A 331 -1.50 7.51 -2.65
CA ILE A 331 -1.44 8.47 -1.54
C ILE A 331 -1.10 7.73 -0.26
N GLU A 332 0.11 7.93 0.24
CA GLU A 332 0.60 7.32 1.47
C GLU A 332 0.40 8.22 2.68
N ALA A 333 -0.85 8.52 2.97
CA ALA A 333 -1.28 9.32 4.10
C ALA A 333 -2.00 8.46 5.15
N LYS A 334 -2.03 8.90 6.41
CA LYS A 334 -2.62 8.13 7.51
C LYS A 334 -4.12 8.01 7.43
N ASP A 335 -4.79 9.05 6.93
CA ASP A 335 -6.24 9.11 6.77
C ASP A 335 -6.77 8.34 5.55
N LYS A 336 -5.89 7.62 4.82
CA LYS A 336 -6.26 6.67 3.78
C LYS A 336 -7.19 7.27 2.71
N GLU A 337 -8.41 6.72 2.56
CA GLU A 337 -9.42 7.21 1.61
C GLU A 337 -9.81 8.67 1.86
N GLN A 338 -9.73 9.15 3.10
CA GLN A 338 -10.00 10.56 3.40
C GLN A 338 -8.94 11.50 2.80
N ALA A 339 -7.70 11.03 2.70
CA ALA A 339 -6.64 11.79 2.02
C ALA A 339 -6.88 11.84 0.50
N VAL A 340 -7.40 10.78 -0.11
CA VAL A 340 -7.84 10.78 -1.51
C VAL A 340 -9.00 11.75 -1.70
N PHE A 341 -10.03 11.69 -0.86
CA PHE A 341 -11.17 12.62 -0.91
C PHE A 341 -10.75 14.07 -0.73
N HIS A 342 -9.75 14.32 0.12
CA HIS A 342 -9.22 15.67 0.31
C HIS A 342 -8.64 16.24 -0.98
N LEU A 343 -7.83 15.45 -1.70
CA LEU A 343 -7.29 15.83 -3.01
C LEU A 343 -8.37 15.95 -4.08
N TYR A 344 -9.37 15.07 -4.10
CA TYR A 344 -10.53 15.19 -4.99
C TYR A 344 -11.23 16.53 -4.78
N ARG A 345 -11.42 16.94 -3.54
CA ARG A 345 -12.02 18.24 -3.21
C ARG A 345 -11.15 19.42 -3.60
N ILE A 346 -9.81 19.41 -3.29
CA ILE A 346 -8.89 20.49 -3.60
C ILE A 346 -8.81 20.74 -5.12
N TYR A 347 -8.64 19.67 -5.90
CA TYR A 347 -8.39 19.76 -7.34
C TYR A 347 -9.63 19.51 -8.21
N SER A 348 -10.80 19.34 -7.60
CA SER A 348 -12.06 19.05 -8.29
C SER A 348 -11.95 17.86 -9.27
N LEU A 349 -11.26 16.79 -8.85
CA LEU A 349 -11.01 15.61 -9.69
C LEU A 349 -12.24 14.71 -9.80
N GLU A 350 -12.94 14.50 -8.67
CA GLU A 350 -14.14 13.67 -8.57
C GLU A 350 -15.11 14.26 -7.54
N GLU A 351 -16.39 13.98 -7.70
CA GLU A 351 -17.39 14.31 -6.68
C GLU A 351 -17.24 13.36 -5.48
N VAL A 352 -17.30 13.91 -4.28
CA VAL A 352 -17.20 13.15 -3.04
C VAL A 352 -18.55 13.11 -2.32
N ILE A 353 -18.97 11.92 -1.96
CA ILE A 353 -20.19 11.71 -1.17
C ILE A 353 -19.97 12.31 0.23
N SER A 354 -20.77 13.31 0.59
CA SER A 354 -20.60 14.10 1.82
C SER A 354 -20.63 13.25 3.10
N GLU A 355 -21.49 12.23 3.12
CA GLU A 355 -21.64 11.29 4.23
C GLU A 355 -20.39 10.45 4.49
N ASN A 356 -19.52 10.33 3.50
CA ASN A 356 -18.25 9.61 3.60
C ASN A 356 -17.07 10.51 4.02
N LEU A 357 -17.28 11.81 4.17
CA LEU A 357 -16.24 12.71 4.65
C LEU A 357 -16.07 12.62 6.17
N ARG A 358 -14.82 12.72 6.62
CA ARG A 358 -14.43 12.82 8.03
C ARG A 358 -13.52 14.03 8.23
N PRO A 359 -13.61 14.72 9.39
CA PRO A 359 -12.66 15.78 9.73
C PRO A 359 -11.24 15.21 9.87
N GLU A 360 -10.24 16.09 9.70
CA GLU A 360 -8.82 15.79 9.96
C GLU A 360 -8.57 15.70 11.46
#